data_bc52d57019b134e76f4c6e9e5e21cfd4
#
_entry.id   bc52d57019b134e76f4c6e9e5e21cfd4
#
_cell.length_a   1.000
_cell.length_b   1.000
_cell.length_c   1.000
_cell.angle_alpha   90.00
_cell.angle_beta   90.00
_cell.angle_gamma   90.00
#
_symmetry.space_group_name_H-M   'P 1'
#
loop_
_entity.id
_entity.type
_entity.pdbx_description
1 polymer ?
#
loop_
_entity_poly.entity_id
_entity_poly.type
_entity_poly.pdbx_seq_one_letter_code
_entity_poly.pdbx_strand_id
1 'polypeptide(L)' 'MSLEYIRDYYTVPARKGGRVNAYGKPGTITGARNQYLLIKLDGEKHSNPYHPRDGIEYLEA' A
#
# COMPACT_ATOMS: atom_id res chain seq x y z
N MET A 1 -13.05 1.25 -3.14
CA MET A 1 -12.34 0.87 -4.35
C MET A 1 -11.45 -0.32 -4.11
N SER A 2 -11.09 -1.06 -5.14
CA SER A 2 -10.30 -2.27 -4.98
C SER A 2 -8.83 -1.99 -5.25
N LEU A 3 -7.98 -2.93 -4.84
CA LEU A 3 -6.55 -2.84 -5.17
C LEU A 3 -6.32 -2.91 -6.66
N GLU A 4 -7.16 -3.66 -7.39
CA GLU A 4 -7.07 -3.72 -8.84
C GLU A 4 -7.25 -2.33 -9.46
N TYR A 5 -8.23 -1.59 -8.97
CA TYR A 5 -8.48 -0.24 -9.46
C TYR A 5 -7.26 0.65 -9.22
N ILE A 6 -6.70 0.60 -8.02
CA ILE A 6 -5.54 1.42 -7.66
C ILE A 6 -4.33 1.03 -8.51
N ARG A 7 -4.13 -0.26 -8.70
CA ARG A 7 -3.02 -0.76 -9.49
C ARG A 7 -3.08 -0.26 -10.94
N ASP A 8 -4.28 -0.30 -11.51
CA ASP A 8 -4.47 0.12 -12.89
C ASP A 8 -4.45 1.64 -13.04
N TYR A 9 -5.12 2.34 -12.14
CA TYR A 9 -5.24 3.79 -12.25
C TYR A 9 -3.90 4.49 -12.03
N TYR A 10 -3.16 4.05 -11.04
CA TYR A 10 -1.87 4.67 -10.70
C TYR A 10 -0.68 3.96 -11.33
N THR A 11 -0.90 2.86 -12.00
CA THR A 11 0.15 2.06 -12.64
C THR A 11 1.22 1.67 -11.61
N VAL A 12 0.77 1.09 -10.51
CA VAL A 12 1.65 0.64 -9.42
C VAL A 12 1.41 -0.84 -9.12
N PRO A 13 2.43 -1.58 -8.66
CA PRO A 13 2.28 -3.02 -8.39
C PRO A 13 1.65 -3.27 -7.01
N ALA A 14 0.52 -2.63 -6.73
CA ALA A 14 -0.17 -2.76 -5.45
C ALA A 14 -0.97 -4.06 -5.41
N ARG A 15 -0.76 -4.86 -4.36
CA ARG A 15 -1.52 -6.09 -4.17
C ARG A 15 -1.59 -6.41 -2.69
N LYS A 16 -2.62 -7.14 -2.29
CA LYS A 16 -2.78 -7.55 -0.90
C LYS A 16 -1.63 -8.48 -0.52
N GLY A 17 -1.01 -8.21 0.60
CA GLY A 17 0.15 -8.96 1.05
C GLY A 17 1.47 -8.46 0.48
N GLY A 18 1.42 -7.47 -0.42
CA GLY A 18 2.65 -6.91 -0.98
C GLY A 18 3.42 -6.11 0.05
N ARG A 19 4.76 -6.16 -0.06
CA ARG A 19 5.62 -5.43 0.86
C ARG A 19 5.97 -4.08 0.30
N VAL A 20 5.95 -3.07 1.16
CA VAL A 20 6.26 -1.69 0.76
C VAL A 20 7.03 -0.99 1.87
N ASN A 21 7.69 0.11 1.49
CA ASN A 21 8.16 1.09 2.45
C ASN A 21 7.29 2.33 2.33
N ALA A 22 6.71 2.75 3.44
CA ALA A 22 5.91 3.96 3.49
C ALA A 22 6.70 4.99 4.27
N TYR A 23 7.14 6.03 3.58
CA TYR A 23 7.97 7.08 4.16
C TYR A 23 9.19 6.50 4.88
N GLY A 24 9.81 5.50 4.25
CA GLY A 24 11.00 4.86 4.80
C GLY A 24 10.73 3.78 5.83
N LYS A 25 9.48 3.47 6.13
CA LYS A 25 9.13 2.45 7.11
C LYS A 25 8.53 1.23 6.42
N PRO A 26 9.01 0.02 6.73
CA PRO A 26 8.49 -1.18 6.07
C PRO A 26 7.09 -1.53 6.53
N GLY A 27 6.28 -2.04 5.63
CA GLY A 27 4.93 -2.45 5.93
C GLY A 27 4.37 -3.39 4.90
N THR A 28 3.10 -3.77 5.08
CA THR A 28 2.40 -4.70 4.21
C THR A 28 1.08 -4.09 3.78
N ILE A 29 0.76 -4.22 2.49
CA ILE A 29 -0.52 -3.78 1.97
C ILE A 29 -1.58 -4.77 2.45
N THR A 30 -2.60 -4.27 3.15
CA THR A 30 -3.68 -5.10 3.68
C THR A 30 -4.97 -4.94 2.89
N GLY A 31 -5.10 -3.90 2.10
CA GLY A 31 -6.30 -3.66 1.32
C GLY A 31 -6.30 -2.29 0.70
N ALA A 32 -7.50 -1.81 0.39
CA ALA A 32 -7.67 -0.49 -0.20
C ALA A 32 -8.94 0.14 0.37
N ARG A 33 -8.90 1.47 0.50
CA ARG A 33 -10.07 2.22 0.94
C ARG A 33 -10.14 3.49 0.11
N ASN A 34 -11.22 3.64 -0.65
CA ASN A 34 -11.34 4.71 -1.64
C ASN A 34 -10.15 4.67 -2.60
N GLN A 35 -9.40 5.74 -2.69
CA GLN A 35 -8.24 5.81 -3.57
C GLN A 35 -6.92 5.55 -2.83
N TYR A 36 -7.01 5.10 -1.58
CA TYR A 36 -5.84 4.93 -0.73
C TYR A 36 -5.52 3.47 -0.50
N LEU A 37 -4.23 3.19 -0.38
CA LEU A 37 -3.78 1.88 0.07
C LEU A 37 -3.90 1.80 1.58
N LEU A 38 -4.36 0.68 2.08
CA LEU A 38 -4.30 0.40 3.50
C LEU A 38 -3.02 -0.38 3.74
N ILE A 39 -2.13 0.23 4.51
CA ILE A 39 -0.83 -0.35 4.80
C ILE A 39 -0.67 -0.47 6.30
N LYS A 40 -0.31 -1.67 6.74
CA LYS A 40 0.01 -1.93 8.13
C LYS A 40 1.52 -1.96 8.25
N LEU A 41 2.08 -0.95 8.90
CA LEU A 41 3.52 -0.89 9.12
C LEU A 41 3.94 -1.98 10.11
N ASP A 42 5.16 -2.47 9.94
CA ASP A 42 5.68 -3.48 10.86
C ASP A 42 5.74 -2.91 12.26
N GLY A 43 5.22 -3.66 13.22
CA GLY A 43 5.14 -3.21 14.60
C GLY A 43 3.87 -2.47 14.95
N GLU A 44 3.05 -2.09 13.98
CA GLU A 44 1.77 -1.44 14.23
C GLU A 44 0.65 -2.47 14.24
N LYS A 45 -0.43 -2.16 14.96
CA LYS A 45 -1.56 -3.07 15.09
C LYS A 45 -2.64 -2.84 14.05
N HIS A 46 -2.65 -1.66 13.43
CA HIS A 46 -3.71 -1.26 12.52
C HIS A 46 -3.14 -0.75 11.21
N SER A 47 -3.93 -0.92 10.15
CA SER A 47 -3.60 -0.35 8.86
C SER A 47 -3.99 1.12 8.81
N ASN A 48 -3.23 1.90 8.06
CA ASN A 48 -3.53 3.31 7.85
C ASN A 48 -3.59 3.58 6.35
N PRO A 49 -4.34 4.60 5.92
CA PRO A 49 -4.43 4.94 4.50
C PRO A 49 -3.21 5.70 4.02
N TYR A 50 -2.72 5.33 2.84
CA TYR A 50 -1.58 5.99 2.20
C TYR A 50 -1.89 6.20 0.73
N HIS A 51 -1.47 7.34 0.18
CA HIS A 51 -1.62 7.58 -1.25
C HIS A 51 -0.67 6.65 -2.01
N PRO A 52 -1.15 5.96 -3.07
CA PRO A 52 -0.35 4.94 -3.74
C PRO A 52 0.97 5.44 -4.34
N ARG A 53 1.09 6.72 -4.61
CA ARG A 53 2.28 7.27 -5.24
C ARG A 53 2.99 8.32 -4.40
N ASP A 54 2.56 8.51 -3.17
CA ASP A 54 3.15 9.53 -2.32
C ASP A 54 3.93 8.86 -1.18
N GLY A 55 5.25 8.83 -1.35
CA GLY A 55 6.12 8.28 -0.31
C GLY A 55 6.09 6.77 -0.19
N ILE A 56 5.55 6.06 -1.18
CA ILE A 56 5.44 4.61 -1.12
C ILE A 56 6.44 3.99 -2.10
N GLU A 57 7.28 3.12 -1.58
CA GLU A 57 8.22 2.33 -2.37
C GLU A 57 7.72 0.89 -2.40
N TYR A 58 7.46 0.38 -3.59
CA TYR A 58 6.96 -0.99 -3.74
C TYR A 58 8.12 -1.95 -3.82
N LEU A 59 8.14 -2.90 -2.90
CA LEU A 59 9.19 -3.90 -2.83
C LEU A 59 8.70 -5.17 -3.50
N GLU A 60 9.48 -5.71 -4.40
CA GLU A 60 9.11 -6.96 -5.03
C GLU A 60 9.55 -8.14 -4.17
N ALA A 61 8.66 -9.10 -4.08
CA ALA A 61 8.93 -10.31 -3.32
C ALA A 61 9.89 -11.22 -4.09
#